data_6249d6d9a14fed2dc8628059a8e5b433
#
_entry.id   6249d6d9a14fed2dc8628059a8e5b433
#
_cell.length_a   1.000
_cell.length_b   1.000
_cell.length_c   1.000
_cell.angle_alpha   90.00
_cell.angle_beta   90.00
_cell.angle_gamma   90.00
#
_symmetry.space_group_name_H-M   'P 1'
#
loop_
_entity.id
_entity.type
_entity.pdbx_description
1 polymer ?
#
loop_
_entity_poly.entity_id
_entity_poly.type
_entity_poly.pdbx_seq_one_letter_code
_entity_poly.pdbx_strand_id
1 'polypeptide(L)'
;DLETSFAALSVSPDSQSAKSTVLRDAEAVADELNSLSATVQDQRASADQSIEDTVNQINELLYKIDSYNKQLSGTADSTLSSSELNDARAQAINDLSELVDISYYTDSSNNTNIYIGGTLVVGSQVQELSYNAAGAVNADTNFADVTVNGQSISDDISGGELGGLIELRDETLSDIQEELDNLATTLMDALNEVSNLGTAYPPPNDLTGTTQTDLTDA
;
A
#
# COMPACT_ATOMS: atom_id res chain seq x y z
N ASP A 1 -3.38 31.84 -2.79
CA ASP A 1 -2.97 31.32 -4.10
C ASP A 1 -1.61 31.90 -4.45
N LEU A 2 -0.59 31.03 -4.46
CA LEU A 2 0.84 31.39 -4.58
C LEU A 2 1.14 32.17 -5.87
N GLU A 3 0.57 31.78 -7.01
CA GLU A 3 0.73 32.49 -8.29
C GLU A 3 0.23 33.93 -8.21
N THR A 4 -0.94 34.15 -7.61
CA THR A 4 -1.51 35.50 -7.44
C THR A 4 -0.65 36.36 -6.52
N SER A 5 -0.08 35.79 -5.47
CA SER A 5 0.81 36.52 -4.56
C SER A 5 2.14 36.89 -5.21
N PHE A 6 2.71 36.05 -6.05
CA PHE A 6 3.88 36.37 -6.87
C PHE A 6 3.57 37.47 -7.91
N ALA A 7 2.41 37.42 -8.57
CA ALA A 7 1.98 38.46 -9.49
C ALA A 7 1.84 39.84 -8.77
N ALA A 8 1.26 39.86 -7.57
CA ALA A 8 1.18 41.08 -6.76
C ALA A 8 2.56 41.59 -6.32
N LEU A 9 3.49 40.70 -5.95
CA LEU A 9 4.86 41.06 -5.61
C LEU A 9 5.62 41.68 -6.81
N SER A 10 5.41 41.13 -8.02
CA SER A 10 6.03 41.65 -9.24
C SER A 10 5.62 43.11 -9.56
N VAL A 11 4.40 43.50 -9.19
CA VAL A 11 3.90 44.89 -9.35
C VAL A 11 4.47 45.83 -8.28
N SER A 12 4.73 45.31 -7.07
CA SER A 12 5.19 46.09 -5.93
C SER A 12 6.31 45.38 -5.17
N PRO A 13 7.52 45.27 -5.75
CA PRO A 13 8.61 44.47 -5.19
C PRO A 13 9.18 44.97 -3.86
N ASP A 14 9.00 46.25 -3.54
CA ASP A 14 9.41 46.84 -2.26
C ASP A 14 8.39 46.70 -1.14
N SER A 15 7.18 46.21 -1.45
CA SER A 15 6.11 46.05 -0.48
C SER A 15 6.41 44.87 0.48
N GLN A 16 6.66 45.19 1.76
CA GLN A 16 6.86 44.20 2.81
C GLN A 16 5.62 43.30 3.00
N SER A 17 4.42 43.87 2.80
CA SER A 17 3.17 43.11 2.86
C SER A 17 3.07 42.07 1.72
N ALA A 18 3.47 42.46 0.49
CA ALA A 18 3.47 41.51 -0.64
C ALA A 18 4.48 40.37 -0.42
N LYS A 19 5.69 40.69 0.08
CA LYS A 19 6.71 39.69 0.44
C LYS A 19 6.19 38.70 1.50
N SER A 20 5.56 39.21 2.57
CA SER A 20 4.99 38.37 3.63
C SER A 20 3.83 37.51 3.13
N THR A 21 3.05 37.99 2.14
CA THR A 21 1.96 37.19 1.54
C THR A 21 2.51 36.02 0.73
N VAL A 22 3.56 36.26 -0.09
CA VAL A 22 4.21 35.17 -0.85
C VAL A 22 4.78 34.10 0.07
N LEU A 23 5.49 34.50 1.15
CA LEU A 23 6.04 33.54 2.12
C LEU A 23 4.94 32.70 2.75
N ARG A 24 3.87 33.34 3.24
CA ARG A 24 2.75 32.60 3.84
C ARG A 24 2.04 31.67 2.84
N ASP A 25 1.88 32.10 1.59
CA ASP A 25 1.25 31.28 0.56
C ASP A 25 2.16 30.12 0.13
N ALA A 26 3.49 30.28 0.17
CA ALA A 26 4.46 29.22 -0.03
C ALA A 26 4.47 28.19 1.13
N GLU A 27 4.45 28.70 2.38
CA GLU A 27 4.29 27.84 3.57
C GLU A 27 3.01 27.01 3.50
N ALA A 28 1.88 27.60 3.09
CA ALA A 28 0.63 26.88 2.94
C ALA A 28 0.68 25.76 1.89
N VAL A 29 1.43 25.95 0.79
CA VAL A 29 1.64 24.88 -0.20
C VAL A 29 2.52 23.76 0.37
N ALA A 30 3.57 24.09 1.11
CA ALA A 30 4.42 23.10 1.77
C ALA A 30 3.63 22.26 2.80
N ASP A 31 2.81 22.93 3.62
CA ASP A 31 1.93 22.27 4.59
C ASP A 31 0.94 21.32 3.90
N GLU A 32 0.39 21.71 2.75
CA GLU A 32 -0.52 20.84 1.97
C GLU A 32 0.20 19.62 1.40
N LEU A 33 1.42 19.78 0.85
CA LEU A 33 2.22 18.67 0.35
C LEU A 33 2.58 17.68 1.47
N ASN A 34 2.97 18.18 2.64
CA ASN A 34 3.23 17.36 3.82
C ASN A 34 1.98 16.60 4.27
N SER A 35 0.81 17.25 4.25
CA SER A 35 -0.47 16.63 4.59
C SER A 35 -0.86 15.53 3.59
N LEU A 36 -0.60 15.74 2.30
CA LEU A 36 -0.84 14.72 1.27
C LEU A 36 0.11 13.53 1.44
N SER A 37 1.39 13.77 1.69
CA SER A 37 2.37 12.72 1.97
C SER A 37 1.96 11.91 3.20
N ALA A 38 1.59 12.55 4.31
CA ALA A 38 1.08 11.87 5.49
C ALA A 38 -0.15 11.00 5.17
N THR A 39 -1.08 11.51 4.35
CA THR A 39 -2.26 10.76 3.92
C THR A 39 -1.88 9.51 3.12
N VAL A 40 -0.88 9.60 2.24
CA VAL A 40 -0.36 8.44 1.50
C VAL A 40 0.19 7.38 2.46
N GLN A 41 0.98 7.78 3.47
CA GLN A 41 1.53 6.85 4.46
C GLN A 41 0.43 6.21 5.32
N ASP A 42 -0.61 6.95 5.70
CA ASP A 42 -1.76 6.42 6.42
C ASP A 42 -2.53 5.39 5.58
N GLN A 43 -2.66 5.62 4.27
CA GLN A 43 -3.29 4.66 3.36
C GLN A 43 -2.43 3.40 3.17
N ARG A 44 -1.09 3.53 3.09
CA ARG A 44 -0.16 2.39 3.05
C ARG A 44 -0.27 1.56 4.33
N ALA A 45 -0.33 2.19 5.50
CA ALA A 45 -0.52 1.50 6.78
C ALA A 45 -1.87 0.78 6.83
N SER A 46 -2.93 1.39 6.32
CA SER A 46 -4.26 0.79 6.26
C SER A 46 -4.31 -0.42 5.32
N ALA A 47 -3.69 -0.33 4.14
CA ALA A 47 -3.57 -1.45 3.22
C ALA A 47 -2.76 -2.60 3.82
N ASP A 48 -1.66 -2.29 4.51
CA ASP A 48 -0.80 -3.23 5.22
C ASP A 48 -1.56 -4.01 6.30
N GLN A 49 -2.34 -3.33 7.12
CA GLN A 49 -3.21 -3.97 8.11
C GLN A 49 -4.30 -4.83 7.46
N SER A 50 -4.87 -4.37 6.34
CA SER A 50 -5.87 -5.14 5.60
C SER A 50 -5.28 -6.42 5.00
N ILE A 51 -4.00 -6.41 4.58
CA ILE A 51 -3.29 -7.61 4.14
C ILE A 51 -3.22 -8.65 5.27
N GLU A 52 -2.87 -8.23 6.49
CA GLU A 52 -2.85 -9.14 7.65
C GLU A 52 -4.21 -9.75 7.95
N ASP A 53 -5.26 -8.92 7.94
CA ASP A 53 -6.64 -9.36 8.17
C ASP A 53 -7.11 -10.32 7.07
N THR A 54 -6.79 -10.06 5.80
CA THR A 54 -7.12 -10.93 4.66
C THR A 54 -6.37 -12.26 4.73
N VAL A 55 -5.09 -12.25 5.10
CA VAL A 55 -4.30 -13.49 5.33
C VAL A 55 -4.92 -14.35 6.43
N ASN A 56 -5.38 -13.73 7.52
CA ASN A 56 -6.06 -14.46 8.59
C ASN A 56 -7.38 -15.08 8.10
N GLN A 57 -8.19 -14.36 7.31
CA GLN A 57 -9.42 -14.90 6.72
C GLN A 57 -9.13 -16.05 5.73
N ILE A 58 -8.08 -15.91 4.91
CA ILE A 58 -7.62 -17.00 4.03
C ILE A 58 -7.32 -18.23 4.86
N ASN A 59 -6.53 -18.12 5.92
CA ASN A 59 -6.18 -19.26 6.78
C ASN A 59 -7.40 -19.93 7.39
N GLU A 60 -8.39 -19.17 7.86
CA GLU A 60 -9.66 -19.74 8.35
C GLU A 60 -10.38 -20.55 7.27
N LEU A 61 -10.41 -20.08 6.02
CA LEU A 61 -11.03 -20.80 4.91
C LEU A 61 -10.24 -22.06 4.52
N LEU A 62 -8.89 -22.01 4.55
CA LEU A 62 -8.06 -23.19 4.31
C LEU A 62 -8.36 -24.31 5.32
N TYR A 63 -8.45 -23.98 6.60
CA TYR A 63 -8.82 -24.96 7.64
C TYR A 63 -10.25 -25.48 7.47
N LYS A 64 -11.18 -24.64 7.07
CA LYS A 64 -12.56 -25.02 6.82
C LYS A 64 -12.67 -26.01 5.65
N ILE A 65 -11.95 -25.76 4.56
CA ILE A 65 -11.89 -26.65 3.40
C ILE A 65 -11.23 -28.00 3.78
N ASP A 66 -10.14 -27.98 4.53
CA ASP A 66 -9.47 -29.19 5.03
C ASP A 66 -10.42 -30.01 5.93
N SER A 67 -11.18 -29.35 6.81
CA SER A 67 -12.19 -30.00 7.64
C SER A 67 -13.26 -30.71 6.79
N TYR A 68 -13.75 -30.06 5.73
CA TYR A 68 -14.71 -30.68 4.81
C TYR A 68 -14.08 -31.83 4.03
N ASN A 69 -12.84 -31.75 3.61
CA ASN A 69 -12.11 -32.84 2.99
C ASN A 69 -12.06 -34.07 3.92
N LYS A 70 -11.70 -33.88 5.18
CA LYS A 70 -11.62 -34.94 6.20
C LYS A 70 -12.97 -35.59 6.47
N GLN A 71 -14.05 -34.82 6.53
CA GLN A 71 -15.41 -35.33 6.73
C GLN A 71 -15.89 -36.12 5.49
N LEU A 72 -15.60 -35.64 4.28
CA LEU A 72 -15.98 -36.28 3.03
C LEU A 72 -15.20 -37.60 2.79
N SER A 73 -13.93 -37.65 3.20
CA SER A 73 -13.10 -38.87 3.12
C SER A 73 -13.39 -39.87 4.23
N GLY A 74 -14.29 -39.55 5.18
CA GLY A 74 -14.63 -40.43 6.31
C GLY A 74 -13.56 -40.51 7.39
N THR A 75 -12.57 -39.62 7.40
CA THR A 75 -11.52 -39.53 8.43
C THR A 75 -11.94 -38.68 9.63
N ALA A 76 -13.05 -37.97 9.53
CA ALA A 76 -13.68 -37.20 10.62
C ALA A 76 -15.20 -37.44 10.61
N ASP A 77 -15.82 -37.37 11.81
CA ASP A 77 -17.26 -37.50 11.96
C ASP A 77 -17.99 -36.26 11.42
N SER A 78 -19.15 -36.46 10.79
CA SER A 78 -20.03 -35.41 10.33
C SER A 78 -21.46 -35.70 10.64
N THR A 79 -22.23 -34.65 10.97
CA THR A 79 -23.70 -34.68 11.06
C THR A 79 -24.39 -34.29 9.75
N LEU A 80 -23.62 -33.78 8.78
CA LEU A 80 -24.10 -33.37 7.47
C LEU A 80 -24.02 -34.54 6.48
N SER A 81 -24.88 -34.52 5.47
CA SER A 81 -24.79 -35.44 4.35
C SER A 81 -23.59 -35.09 3.44
N SER A 82 -23.15 -36.04 2.64
CA SER A 82 -22.06 -35.80 1.68
C SER A 82 -22.41 -34.70 0.65
N SER A 83 -23.68 -34.52 0.32
CA SER A 83 -24.13 -33.44 -0.58
C SER A 83 -23.93 -32.05 0.09
N GLU A 84 -24.44 -31.93 1.32
CA GLU A 84 -24.28 -30.66 2.10
C GLU A 84 -22.83 -30.33 2.35
N LEU A 85 -21.98 -31.32 2.60
CA LEU A 85 -20.52 -31.11 2.75
C LEU A 85 -19.85 -30.63 1.46
N ASN A 86 -20.23 -31.21 0.30
CA ASN A 86 -19.69 -30.77 -0.99
C ASN A 86 -20.14 -29.34 -1.32
N ASP A 87 -21.40 -29.00 -1.05
CA ASP A 87 -21.92 -27.65 -1.27
C ASP A 87 -21.23 -26.62 -0.35
N ALA A 88 -21.05 -26.97 0.93
CA ALA A 88 -20.33 -26.13 1.89
C ALA A 88 -18.86 -25.94 1.53
N ARG A 89 -18.18 -27.02 1.05
CA ARG A 89 -16.81 -26.92 0.56
C ARG A 89 -16.71 -26.05 -0.68
N ALA A 90 -17.62 -26.19 -1.64
CA ALA A 90 -17.67 -25.38 -2.85
C ALA A 90 -17.86 -23.90 -2.51
N GLN A 91 -18.73 -23.59 -1.54
CA GLN A 91 -18.89 -22.21 -1.06
C GLN A 91 -17.61 -21.68 -0.43
N ALA A 92 -16.93 -22.45 0.44
CA ALA A 92 -15.67 -22.00 1.04
C ALA A 92 -14.55 -21.79 0.01
N ILE A 93 -14.53 -22.56 -1.07
CA ILE A 93 -13.58 -22.38 -2.19
C ILE A 93 -13.92 -21.09 -2.96
N ASN A 94 -15.20 -20.79 -3.18
CA ASN A 94 -15.62 -19.55 -3.81
C ASN A 94 -15.24 -18.35 -2.92
N ASP A 95 -15.55 -18.39 -1.62
CA ASP A 95 -15.17 -17.33 -0.67
C ASP A 95 -13.64 -17.11 -0.67
N LEU A 96 -12.84 -18.18 -0.73
CA LEU A 96 -11.38 -18.11 -0.82
C LEU A 96 -10.92 -17.47 -2.13
N SER A 97 -11.60 -17.77 -3.23
CA SER A 97 -11.24 -17.20 -4.55
C SER A 97 -11.54 -15.70 -4.68
N GLU A 98 -12.38 -15.14 -3.83
CA GLU A 98 -12.60 -13.69 -3.73
C GLU A 98 -11.43 -13.00 -3.02
N LEU A 99 -10.82 -13.69 -2.04
CA LEU A 99 -9.71 -13.15 -1.25
C LEU A 99 -8.36 -13.28 -1.96
N VAL A 100 -8.13 -14.36 -2.71
CA VAL A 100 -6.85 -14.63 -3.38
C VAL A 100 -7.06 -15.50 -4.61
N ASP A 101 -6.23 -15.34 -5.63
CA ASP A 101 -6.24 -16.22 -6.79
C ASP A 101 -5.74 -17.62 -6.42
N ILE A 102 -6.56 -18.60 -6.74
CA ILE A 102 -6.32 -20.01 -6.41
C ILE A 102 -6.36 -20.91 -7.65
N SER A 103 -5.64 -22.01 -7.58
CA SER A 103 -5.90 -23.15 -8.42
C SER A 103 -6.16 -24.38 -7.56
N TYR A 104 -7.08 -25.25 -7.99
CA TYR A 104 -7.42 -26.43 -7.22
C TYR A 104 -7.79 -27.62 -8.10
N TYR A 105 -7.64 -28.83 -7.56
CA TYR A 105 -8.18 -30.04 -8.14
C TYR A 105 -8.67 -30.98 -7.04
N THR A 106 -9.64 -31.84 -7.37
CA THR A 106 -10.15 -32.88 -6.47
C THR A 106 -9.58 -34.23 -6.91
N ASP A 107 -8.94 -34.95 -5.98
CA ASP A 107 -8.35 -36.26 -6.22
C ASP A 107 -9.39 -37.40 -6.22
N SER A 108 -8.95 -38.61 -6.49
CA SER A 108 -9.79 -39.84 -6.52
C SER A 108 -10.41 -40.20 -5.17
N SER A 109 -9.89 -39.66 -4.08
CA SER A 109 -10.40 -39.80 -2.70
C SER A 109 -11.37 -38.72 -2.29
N ASN A 110 -11.78 -37.88 -3.24
CA ASN A 110 -12.64 -36.71 -3.03
C ASN A 110 -12.03 -35.59 -2.12
N ASN A 111 -10.69 -35.56 -2.01
CA ASN A 111 -10.00 -34.45 -1.36
C ASN A 111 -9.70 -33.36 -2.37
N THR A 112 -10.03 -32.12 -2.03
CA THR A 112 -9.69 -30.95 -2.84
C THR A 112 -8.37 -30.38 -2.35
N ASN A 113 -7.39 -30.34 -3.27
CA ASN A 113 -6.07 -29.76 -3.06
C ASN A 113 -6.06 -28.33 -3.59
N ILE A 114 -5.59 -27.38 -2.81
CA ILE A 114 -5.59 -25.94 -3.17
C ILE A 114 -4.17 -25.41 -3.24
N TYR A 115 -3.94 -24.57 -4.24
CA TYR A 115 -2.67 -23.88 -4.48
C TYR A 115 -2.91 -22.38 -4.54
N ILE A 116 -2.02 -21.61 -3.91
CA ILE A 116 -1.91 -20.15 -3.97
C ILE A 116 -0.50 -19.82 -4.46
N GLY A 117 -0.37 -18.97 -5.49
CA GLY A 117 0.95 -18.67 -6.07
C GLY A 117 1.76 -19.91 -6.46
N GLY A 118 1.10 -20.95 -6.94
CA GLY A 118 1.75 -22.23 -7.27
C GLY A 118 2.16 -23.09 -6.06
N THR A 119 1.99 -22.60 -4.82
CA THR A 119 2.33 -23.31 -3.59
C THR A 119 1.11 -24.07 -3.06
N LEU A 120 1.27 -25.35 -2.72
CA LEU A 120 0.22 -26.18 -2.13
C LEU A 120 -0.07 -25.70 -0.70
N VAL A 121 -1.30 -25.23 -0.45
CA VAL A 121 -1.74 -24.74 0.87
C VAL A 121 -2.76 -25.65 1.54
N VAL A 122 -3.57 -26.40 0.78
CA VAL A 122 -4.42 -27.49 1.30
C VAL A 122 -4.10 -28.77 0.55
N GLY A 123 -3.65 -29.78 1.27
CA GLY A 123 -3.33 -31.12 0.75
C GLY A 123 -3.54 -32.16 1.85
N SER A 124 -2.51 -32.91 2.20
CA SER A 124 -2.54 -33.85 3.34
C SER A 124 -2.67 -33.12 4.68
N GLN A 125 -2.26 -31.87 4.73
CA GLN A 125 -2.38 -30.94 5.85
C GLN A 125 -2.47 -29.51 5.31
N VAL A 126 -2.97 -28.59 6.14
CA VAL A 126 -2.97 -27.15 5.83
C VAL A 126 -1.56 -26.59 6.04
N GLN A 127 -1.15 -25.74 5.10
CA GLN A 127 0.02 -24.88 5.23
C GLN A 127 -0.48 -23.44 5.28
N GLU A 128 -0.29 -22.80 6.43
CA GLU A 128 -0.77 -21.45 6.67
C GLU A 128 0.06 -20.42 5.90
N LEU A 129 -0.62 -19.37 5.46
CA LEU A 129 0.02 -18.12 5.08
C LEU A 129 0.43 -17.38 6.35
N SER A 130 1.61 -16.79 6.32
CA SER A 130 2.10 -15.92 7.40
C SER A 130 2.37 -14.52 6.88
N TYR A 131 1.89 -13.55 7.60
CA TYR A 131 2.13 -12.13 7.37
C TYR A 131 2.11 -11.40 8.72
N ASN A 132 2.87 -10.32 8.83
CA ASN A 132 2.82 -9.42 9.98
C ASN A 132 2.87 -7.98 9.47
N ALA A 133 1.85 -7.21 9.77
CA ALA A 133 1.80 -5.81 9.42
C ALA A 133 2.89 -5.00 10.13
N ALA A 134 3.37 -3.94 9.48
CA ALA A 134 4.33 -3.02 10.05
C ALA A 134 3.70 -2.21 11.19
N GLY A 135 4.45 -2.02 12.29
CA GLY A 135 3.94 -1.28 13.45
C GLY A 135 3.88 0.24 13.24
N ALA A 136 4.69 0.76 12.33
CA ALA A 136 4.70 2.17 11.91
C ALA A 136 5.13 2.23 10.44
N VAL A 137 4.47 3.08 9.68
CA VAL A 137 4.69 3.24 8.24
C VAL A 137 5.15 4.66 7.94
N ASN A 138 6.19 4.76 7.13
CA ASN A 138 6.71 6.00 6.56
C ASN A 138 7.19 5.73 5.11
N ALA A 139 7.71 6.73 4.42
CA ALA A 139 8.16 6.60 3.03
C ALA A 139 9.20 5.49 2.82
N ASP A 140 10.10 5.27 3.79
CA ASP A 140 11.19 4.28 3.73
C ASP A 140 10.79 2.89 4.25
N THR A 141 9.52 2.69 4.64
CA THR A 141 9.07 1.42 5.21
C THR A 141 9.17 0.30 4.17
N ASN A 142 9.95 -0.73 4.49
CA ASN A 142 9.99 -1.98 3.74
C ASN A 142 9.01 -2.97 4.39
N PHE A 143 7.97 -3.32 3.65
CA PHE A 143 6.93 -4.23 4.13
C PHE A 143 7.39 -5.69 4.07
N ALA A 144 6.81 -6.52 4.94
CA ALA A 144 7.05 -7.95 4.92
C ALA A 144 6.36 -8.60 3.72
N ASP A 145 6.88 -9.75 3.29
CA ASP A 145 6.24 -10.60 2.31
C ASP A 145 5.18 -11.50 2.96
N VAL A 146 4.16 -11.86 2.19
CA VAL A 146 3.29 -12.99 2.49
C VAL A 146 4.08 -14.27 2.25
N THR A 147 4.16 -15.13 3.25
CA THR A 147 4.97 -16.35 3.18
C THR A 147 4.16 -17.60 3.48
N VAL A 148 4.58 -18.74 2.91
CA VAL A 148 4.12 -20.09 3.29
C VAL A 148 5.36 -20.89 3.69
N ASN A 149 5.39 -21.41 4.92
CA ASN A 149 6.56 -22.11 5.48
C ASN A 149 7.87 -21.29 5.39
N GLY A 150 7.78 -19.96 5.49
CA GLY A 150 8.93 -19.05 5.40
C GLY A 150 9.42 -18.77 3.97
N GLN A 151 8.73 -19.25 2.95
CA GLN A 151 9.00 -18.97 1.55
C GLN A 151 8.06 -17.84 1.10
N SER A 152 8.59 -16.74 0.54
CA SER A 152 7.78 -15.66 -0.03
C SER A 152 6.94 -16.16 -1.19
N ILE A 153 5.68 -15.73 -1.24
CA ILE A 153 4.74 -15.96 -2.34
C ILE A 153 4.09 -14.64 -2.80
N SER A 154 4.53 -13.48 -2.28
CA SER A 154 3.93 -12.18 -2.61
C SER A 154 3.92 -11.89 -4.11
N ASP A 155 5.04 -12.14 -4.79
CA ASP A 155 5.20 -11.92 -6.23
C ASP A 155 4.34 -12.87 -7.09
N ASP A 156 3.90 -13.97 -6.53
CA ASP A 156 3.07 -14.97 -7.19
C ASP A 156 1.56 -14.75 -6.97
N ILE A 157 1.20 -13.77 -6.12
CA ILE A 157 -0.19 -13.39 -5.84
C ILE A 157 -0.55 -12.17 -6.71
N SER A 158 -1.40 -12.39 -7.72
CA SER A 158 -1.77 -11.36 -8.70
C SER A 158 -3.26 -11.00 -8.68
N GLY A 159 -4.08 -11.72 -7.92
CA GLY A 159 -5.53 -11.57 -7.95
C GLY A 159 -6.19 -11.69 -6.58
N GLY A 160 -7.53 -11.46 -6.59
CA GLY A 160 -8.32 -11.37 -5.37
C GLY A 160 -8.07 -10.08 -4.58
N GLU A 161 -8.69 -10.00 -3.41
CA GLU A 161 -8.52 -8.86 -2.51
C GLU A 161 -7.07 -8.70 -2.06
N LEU A 162 -6.39 -9.82 -1.75
CA LEU A 162 -5.01 -9.81 -1.29
C LEU A 162 -4.04 -9.25 -2.35
N GLY A 163 -4.17 -9.68 -3.62
CA GLY A 163 -3.34 -9.15 -4.70
C GLY A 163 -3.55 -7.64 -4.91
N GLY A 164 -4.82 -7.19 -4.90
CA GLY A 164 -5.14 -5.77 -5.02
C GLY A 164 -4.61 -4.92 -3.86
N LEU A 165 -4.59 -5.43 -2.63
CA LEU A 165 -4.03 -4.74 -1.47
C LEU A 165 -2.51 -4.64 -1.55
N ILE A 166 -1.82 -5.69 -2.02
CA ILE A 166 -0.36 -5.69 -2.22
C ILE A 166 -0.01 -4.65 -3.31
N GLU A 167 -0.68 -4.68 -4.46
CA GLU A 167 -0.49 -3.71 -5.56
C GLU A 167 -0.76 -2.26 -5.10
N LEU A 168 -1.84 -2.05 -4.33
CA LEU A 168 -2.17 -0.73 -3.78
C LEU A 168 -1.05 -0.22 -2.88
N ARG A 169 -0.55 -1.05 -1.95
CA ARG A 169 0.46 -0.67 -0.96
C ARG A 169 1.84 -0.43 -1.58
N ASP A 170 2.29 -1.36 -2.46
CA ASP A 170 3.68 -1.42 -2.92
C ASP A 170 3.92 -0.67 -4.22
N GLU A 171 2.90 -0.55 -5.09
CA GLU A 171 3.00 0.13 -6.37
C GLU A 171 2.22 1.45 -6.36
N THR A 172 0.89 1.40 -6.30
CA THR A 172 0.06 2.59 -6.52
C THR A 172 0.35 3.73 -5.54
N LEU A 173 0.41 3.44 -4.24
CA LEU A 173 0.65 4.47 -3.22
C LEU A 173 2.13 4.89 -3.18
N SER A 174 3.05 4.00 -3.56
CA SER A 174 4.47 4.32 -3.72
C SER A 174 4.69 5.27 -4.89
N ASP A 175 4.06 5.04 -6.03
CA ASP A 175 4.11 5.92 -7.20
C ASP A 175 3.55 7.32 -6.90
N ILE A 176 2.42 7.39 -6.16
CA ILE A 176 1.85 8.67 -5.73
C ILE A 176 2.83 9.43 -4.81
N GLN A 177 3.52 8.75 -3.90
CA GLN A 177 4.55 9.37 -3.06
C GLN A 177 5.69 9.93 -3.92
N GLU A 178 6.20 9.16 -4.89
CA GLU A 178 7.24 9.62 -5.80
C GLU A 178 6.81 10.84 -6.62
N GLU A 179 5.57 10.88 -7.08
CA GLU A 179 5.01 12.05 -7.79
C GLU A 179 4.94 13.29 -6.88
N LEU A 180 4.55 13.12 -5.60
CA LEU A 180 4.53 14.21 -4.63
C LEU A 180 5.94 14.76 -4.35
N ASP A 181 6.94 13.88 -4.20
CA ASP A 181 8.34 14.25 -3.98
C ASP A 181 8.91 14.99 -5.19
N ASN A 182 8.61 14.54 -6.39
CA ASN A 182 8.99 15.21 -7.64
C ASN A 182 8.33 16.60 -7.77
N LEU A 183 7.05 16.71 -7.40
CA LEU A 183 6.34 17.99 -7.40
C LEU A 183 6.95 18.96 -6.39
N ALA A 184 7.22 18.51 -5.17
CA ALA A 184 7.85 19.31 -4.12
C ALA A 184 9.23 19.80 -4.55
N THR A 185 10.06 18.91 -5.10
CA THR A 185 11.41 19.24 -5.62
C THR A 185 11.33 20.27 -6.74
N THR A 186 10.45 20.06 -7.73
CA THR A 186 10.28 21.00 -8.86
C THR A 186 9.81 22.37 -8.39
N LEU A 187 8.88 22.42 -7.43
CA LEU A 187 8.39 23.67 -6.87
C LEU A 187 9.50 24.39 -6.10
N MET A 188 10.28 23.71 -5.27
CA MET A 188 11.40 24.29 -4.54
C MET A 188 12.46 24.85 -5.48
N ASP A 189 12.83 24.10 -6.52
CA ASP A 189 13.83 24.52 -7.50
C ASP A 189 13.36 25.78 -8.25
N ALA A 190 12.09 25.82 -8.69
CA ALA A 190 11.51 26.97 -9.34
C ALA A 190 11.48 28.22 -8.42
N LEU A 191 11.09 28.03 -7.15
CA LEU A 191 11.07 29.12 -6.17
C LEU A 191 12.48 29.64 -5.85
N ASN A 192 13.45 28.74 -5.72
CA ASN A 192 14.86 29.08 -5.50
C ASN A 192 15.47 29.81 -6.70
N GLU A 193 15.17 29.37 -7.94
CA GLU A 193 15.61 30.04 -9.15
C GLU A 193 15.10 31.48 -9.20
N VAL A 194 13.81 31.69 -8.98
CA VAL A 194 13.20 33.05 -8.94
C VAL A 194 13.79 33.88 -7.81
N SER A 195 13.97 33.31 -6.61
CA SER A 195 14.58 34.00 -5.47
C SER A 195 16.03 34.42 -5.74
N ASN A 196 16.81 33.56 -6.38
CA ASN A 196 18.22 33.82 -6.71
C ASN A 196 18.39 34.84 -7.83
N LEU A 197 17.40 34.96 -8.75
CA LEU A 197 17.37 36.03 -9.76
C LEU A 197 16.96 37.38 -9.17
N GLY A 198 16.29 37.40 -8.01
CA GLY A 198 15.93 38.59 -7.28
C GLY A 198 17.17 39.24 -6.64
N THR A 199 17.52 40.47 -6.99
CA THR A 199 18.64 41.19 -6.34
C THR A 199 18.15 42.03 -5.18
N ALA A 200 18.66 41.75 -3.97
CA ALA A 200 18.56 42.69 -2.86
C ALA A 200 19.44 43.92 -3.13
N TYR A 201 19.07 45.07 -2.61
CA TYR A 201 19.95 46.27 -2.69
C TYR A 201 20.54 46.54 -1.31
N PRO A 202 21.88 46.61 -1.18
CA PRO A 202 22.90 46.27 -2.19
C PRO A 202 22.88 44.81 -2.55
N PRO A 203 23.21 44.42 -3.81
CA PRO A 203 23.18 43.04 -4.26
C PRO A 203 24.14 42.17 -3.43
N PRO A 204 23.70 41.07 -2.84
CA PRO A 204 24.60 40.12 -2.19
C PRO A 204 25.47 39.42 -3.21
N ASN A 205 26.71 39.09 -2.79
CA ASN A 205 27.65 38.40 -3.67
C ASN A 205 27.30 36.93 -3.91
N ASP A 206 26.48 36.34 -3.05
CA ASP A 206 25.96 34.98 -3.14
C ASP A 206 24.51 34.89 -2.60
N LEU A 207 23.58 34.43 -3.43
CA LEU A 207 22.23 34.05 -3.07
C LEU A 207 22.04 32.59 -3.51
N THR A 208 22.14 31.69 -2.58
CA THR A 208 21.79 30.29 -2.80
C THR A 208 20.61 29.91 -1.90
N GLY A 209 19.50 29.48 -2.50
CA GLY A 209 18.45 28.79 -1.77
C GLY A 209 18.96 27.44 -1.25
N THR A 210 18.42 26.97 -0.15
CA THR A 210 18.65 25.59 0.30
C THR A 210 17.76 24.66 -0.53
N THR A 211 18.38 23.68 -1.17
CA THR A 211 17.65 22.56 -1.76
C THR A 211 17.46 21.50 -0.66
N GLN A 212 16.22 21.22 -0.31
CA GLN A 212 15.87 20.06 0.50
C GLN A 212 14.98 19.18 -0.40
N THR A 213 15.44 17.98 -0.68
CA THR A 213 14.83 17.07 -1.65
C THR A 213 14.06 15.93 -0.99
N ASP A 214 13.86 15.98 0.34
CA ASP A 214 13.29 14.86 1.07
C ASP A 214 12.14 15.33 1.97
N LEU A 215 10.93 14.84 1.71
CA LEU A 215 9.73 15.01 2.54
C LEU A 215 9.62 13.94 3.64
N THR A 216 10.61 13.05 3.77
CA THR A 216 10.57 11.92 4.71
C THR A 216 10.87 12.31 6.16
N ASP A 217 11.34 13.52 6.41
CA ASP A 217 11.72 14.01 7.76
C ASP A 217 10.62 14.85 8.45
N ALA A 218 9.35 14.75 8.02
CA ALA A 218 8.21 15.46 8.62
C ALA A 218 7.36 14.55 9.52
#